data_e420e7bb35d22a2aa1df5bb6c3583475
#
_entry.id   e420e7bb35d22a2aa1df5bb6c3583475
#
_cell.length_a   1.000
_cell.length_b   1.000
_cell.length_c   1.000
_cell.angle_alpha   90.00
_cell.angle_beta   90.00
_cell.angle_gamma   90.00
#
_symmetry.space_group_name_H-M   'P 1'
#
loop_
_entity.id
_entity.type
_entity.pdbx_description
1 polymer ?
#
loop_
_entity_poly.entity_id
_entity_poly.type
_entity_poly.pdbx_seq_one_letter_code
_entity_poly.pdbx_strand_id
1 'polypeptide(L)'
;ALGKALMAHGGHVARNLWHSLFGAPVLGRPPEALASEARLIARMSAKYALTADQAMGMLGGKLKRMELLSARLGDVLAHLYLASACVWRYGVEAAPEMLPFAQAAIRVQLDQAAAILHDLYANLPTPGRRFIGALVLRRTAHLAPLRDVQLLALAETLRTRPDVVARLVPDLSEPAAGGLRDLMSALELGDRLGEETAALNKVLRRTNSLEAAARTAADPALALAYLRAADKVIQVDDVPGPKARDEDEAVEGALSPPRQPAPSPAQPGPAAPPPSAHRPERTTPPRVPAT
;
A
#
# COMPACT_ATOMS: atom_id res chain seq x y z
N ALA A 1 -24.17 37.72 -3.94
CA ALA A 1 -22.93 36.98 -3.54
C ALA A 1 -23.07 35.46 -3.75
N LEU A 2 -24.09 34.80 -3.17
CA LEU A 2 -24.29 33.33 -3.21
C LEU A 2 -24.41 32.79 -4.64
N GLY A 3 -25.24 33.45 -5.52
CA GLY A 3 -25.41 33.01 -6.90
C GLY A 3 -24.11 33.01 -7.72
N LYS A 4 -23.25 34.03 -7.55
CA LYS A 4 -21.94 34.09 -8.21
C LYS A 4 -21.01 32.96 -7.73
N ALA A 5 -21.02 32.67 -6.42
CA ALA A 5 -20.21 31.58 -5.85
C ALA A 5 -20.69 30.20 -6.37
N LEU A 6 -21.99 29.99 -6.46
CA LEU A 6 -22.58 28.75 -6.98
C LEU A 6 -22.25 28.52 -8.47
N MET A 7 -22.35 29.58 -9.28
CA MET A 7 -21.96 29.52 -10.70
C MET A 7 -20.49 29.26 -10.90
N ALA A 8 -19.62 29.92 -10.09
CA ALA A 8 -18.17 29.66 -10.13
C ALA A 8 -17.85 28.22 -9.75
N HIS A 9 -18.47 27.70 -8.69
CA HIS A 9 -18.28 26.30 -8.27
C HIS A 9 -18.76 25.32 -9.35
N GLY A 10 -19.95 25.55 -9.95
CA GLY A 10 -20.44 24.74 -11.08
C GLY A 10 -19.48 24.74 -12.27
N GLY A 11 -18.85 25.88 -12.56
CA GLY A 11 -17.80 26.00 -13.59
C GLY A 11 -16.55 25.17 -13.25
N HIS A 12 -16.13 25.14 -11.99
CA HIS A 12 -15.01 24.29 -11.54
C HIS A 12 -15.32 22.80 -11.67
N VAL A 13 -16.51 22.38 -11.25
CA VAL A 13 -16.96 20.98 -11.37
C VAL A 13 -17.00 20.55 -12.85
N ALA A 14 -17.60 21.35 -13.71
CA ALA A 14 -17.67 21.06 -15.15
C ALA A 14 -16.27 20.96 -15.78
N ARG A 15 -15.36 21.88 -15.43
CA ARG A 15 -13.98 21.85 -15.89
C ARG A 15 -13.24 20.59 -15.40
N ASN A 16 -13.36 20.24 -14.11
CA ASN A 16 -12.73 19.05 -13.56
C ASN A 16 -13.29 17.77 -14.20
N LEU A 17 -14.58 17.72 -14.48
CA LEU A 17 -15.20 16.62 -15.22
C LEU A 17 -14.60 16.51 -16.63
N TRP A 18 -14.52 17.63 -17.35
CA TRP A 18 -13.90 17.67 -18.69
C TRP A 18 -12.46 17.16 -18.64
N HIS A 19 -11.64 17.69 -17.71
CA HIS A 19 -10.25 17.29 -17.57
C HIS A 19 -10.08 15.83 -17.12
N SER A 20 -11.00 15.30 -16.34
CA SER A 20 -10.97 13.89 -15.93
C SER A 20 -11.22 12.93 -17.11
N LEU A 21 -12.04 13.35 -18.08
CA LEU A 21 -12.41 12.54 -19.24
C LEU A 21 -11.44 12.70 -20.41
N PHE A 22 -11.07 13.94 -20.73
CA PHE A 22 -10.34 14.27 -21.96
C PHE A 22 -8.86 14.60 -21.72
N GLY A 23 -8.47 14.87 -20.49
CA GLY A 23 -7.11 15.21 -20.08
C GLY A 23 -7.05 16.61 -19.45
N ALA A 24 -6.13 16.76 -18.50
CA ALA A 24 -5.88 18.01 -17.80
C ALA A 24 -4.58 18.65 -18.31
N PRO A 25 -4.51 20.00 -18.32
CA PRO A 25 -3.26 20.68 -18.60
C PRO A 25 -2.25 20.38 -17.50
N VAL A 26 -1.01 20.17 -17.88
CA VAL A 26 0.10 20.02 -16.94
C VAL A 26 0.52 21.42 -16.50
N LEU A 27 0.61 21.62 -15.18
CA LEU A 27 1.11 22.87 -14.61
C LEU A 27 2.65 22.85 -14.64
N GLY A 28 3.26 23.91 -15.17
CA GLY A 28 4.70 24.01 -15.32
C GLY A 28 5.25 23.31 -16.57
N ARG A 29 6.57 23.11 -16.58
CA ARG A 29 7.27 22.41 -17.67
C ARG A 29 7.95 21.16 -17.12
N PRO A 30 7.28 20.00 -17.19
CA PRO A 30 7.90 18.74 -16.78
C PRO A 30 9.07 18.40 -17.73
N PRO A 31 10.02 17.59 -17.27
CA PRO A 31 11.04 17.01 -18.15
C PRO A 31 10.38 16.29 -19.32
N GLU A 32 10.92 16.44 -20.53
CA GLU A 32 10.35 15.84 -21.74
C GLU A 32 10.20 14.31 -21.59
N ALA A 33 11.20 13.66 -21.00
CA ALA A 33 11.20 12.22 -20.75
C ALA A 33 10.05 11.73 -19.83
N LEU A 34 9.47 12.62 -19.00
CA LEU A 34 8.35 12.34 -18.10
C LEU A 34 7.06 13.09 -18.47
N ALA A 35 6.97 13.63 -19.69
CA ALA A 35 5.81 14.39 -20.13
C ALA A 35 4.52 13.55 -20.17
N SER A 36 4.61 12.24 -20.44
CA SER A 36 3.47 11.30 -20.40
C SER A 36 2.98 11.07 -18.98
N GLU A 37 3.89 10.86 -18.06
CA GLU A 37 3.62 10.65 -16.63
C GLU A 37 3.01 11.91 -16.01
N ALA A 38 3.55 13.07 -16.32
CA ALA A 38 3.00 14.35 -15.87
C ALA A 38 1.54 14.57 -16.33
N ARG A 39 1.20 14.18 -17.58
CA ARG A 39 -0.19 14.21 -18.07
C ARG A 39 -1.10 13.24 -17.32
N LEU A 40 -0.60 12.05 -16.93
CA LEU A 40 -1.36 11.09 -16.12
C LEU A 40 -1.62 11.64 -14.72
N ILE A 41 -0.62 12.24 -14.08
CA ILE A 41 -0.75 12.90 -12.78
C ILE A 41 -1.80 14.02 -12.85
N ALA A 42 -1.72 14.89 -13.86
CA ALA A 42 -2.67 15.98 -14.04
C ALA A 42 -4.11 15.46 -14.19
N ARG A 43 -4.32 14.38 -14.97
CA ARG A 43 -5.63 13.74 -15.14
C ARG A 43 -6.13 13.14 -13.82
N MET A 44 -5.28 12.45 -13.06
CA MET A 44 -5.66 11.87 -11.77
C MET A 44 -5.97 12.95 -10.74
N SER A 45 -5.25 14.07 -10.76
CA SER A 45 -5.54 15.23 -9.93
C SER A 45 -6.92 15.83 -10.22
N ALA A 46 -7.31 15.90 -11.51
CA ALA A 46 -8.65 16.34 -11.89
C ALA A 46 -9.76 15.38 -11.40
N LYS A 47 -9.50 14.06 -11.45
CA LYS A 47 -10.40 13.02 -10.91
C LYS A 47 -10.52 13.14 -9.39
N TYR A 48 -9.40 13.33 -8.71
CA TYR A 48 -9.38 13.56 -7.28
C TYR A 48 -10.20 14.82 -6.89
N ALA A 49 -9.95 15.95 -7.55
CA ALA A 49 -10.68 17.19 -7.29
C ALA A 49 -12.19 17.02 -7.47
N LEU A 50 -12.62 16.37 -8.55
CA LEU A 50 -14.03 16.07 -8.79
C LEU A 50 -14.64 15.15 -7.71
N THR A 51 -13.88 14.15 -7.27
CA THR A 51 -14.30 13.22 -6.22
C THR A 51 -14.41 13.92 -4.85
N ALA A 52 -13.45 14.77 -4.52
CA ALA A 52 -13.46 15.56 -3.29
C ALA A 52 -14.64 16.55 -3.27
N ASP A 53 -14.87 17.26 -4.36
CA ASP A 53 -16.02 18.16 -4.52
C ASP A 53 -17.35 17.42 -4.35
N GLN A 54 -17.46 16.25 -4.95
CA GLN A 54 -18.63 15.39 -4.82
C GLN A 54 -18.84 14.92 -3.37
N ALA A 55 -17.78 14.44 -2.71
CA ALA A 55 -17.85 13.99 -1.32
C ALA A 55 -18.27 15.16 -0.39
N MET A 56 -17.66 16.33 -0.58
CA MET A 56 -18.01 17.52 0.19
C MET A 56 -19.44 18.00 -0.10
N GLY A 57 -19.85 18.06 -1.33
CA GLY A 57 -21.19 18.51 -1.74
C GLY A 57 -22.31 17.60 -1.27
N MET A 58 -22.10 16.27 -1.28
CA MET A 58 -23.11 15.29 -0.90
C MET A 58 -23.16 14.99 0.60
N LEU A 59 -22.03 15.01 1.28
CA LEU A 59 -21.92 14.66 2.70
C LEU A 59 -21.86 15.88 3.61
N GLY A 60 -21.36 17.03 3.11
CA GLY A 60 -21.21 18.24 3.87
C GLY A 60 -20.47 18.00 5.18
N GLY A 61 -21.01 18.50 6.29
CA GLY A 61 -20.42 18.31 7.63
C GLY A 61 -20.35 16.87 8.11
N LYS A 62 -21.08 15.93 7.49
CA LYS A 62 -21.01 14.50 7.83
C LYS A 62 -19.67 13.90 7.44
N LEU A 63 -19.00 14.44 6.40
CA LEU A 63 -17.70 13.95 5.94
C LEU A 63 -16.66 13.97 7.07
N LYS A 64 -16.69 14.98 7.95
CA LYS A 64 -15.79 15.10 9.11
C LYS A 64 -15.89 13.91 10.09
N ARG A 65 -17.07 13.25 10.15
CA ARG A 65 -17.31 12.09 11.02
C ARG A 65 -17.09 10.76 10.30
N MET A 66 -16.84 10.80 9.00
CA MET A 66 -16.58 9.62 8.17
C MET A 66 -15.07 9.48 7.94
N GLU A 67 -14.37 9.17 9.03
CA GLU A 67 -12.90 9.15 9.07
C GLU A 67 -12.28 8.29 7.98
N LEU A 68 -12.82 7.10 7.72
CA LEU A 68 -12.33 6.22 6.66
C LEU A 68 -12.45 6.84 5.26
N LEU A 69 -13.50 7.61 4.97
CA LEU A 69 -13.64 8.30 3.68
C LEU A 69 -12.68 9.48 3.60
N SER A 70 -12.53 10.23 4.69
CA SER A 70 -11.58 11.35 4.76
C SER A 70 -10.15 10.86 4.64
N ALA A 71 -9.79 9.74 5.29
CA ALA A 71 -8.48 9.12 5.17
C ALA A 71 -8.18 8.73 3.72
N ARG A 72 -9.10 8.03 3.04
CA ARG A 72 -8.94 7.67 1.62
C ARG A 72 -8.71 8.89 0.73
N LEU A 73 -9.42 10.00 0.97
CA LEU A 73 -9.16 11.24 0.24
C LEU A 73 -7.76 11.78 0.50
N GLY A 74 -7.30 11.73 1.76
CA GLY A 74 -5.94 12.11 2.14
C GLY A 74 -4.89 11.22 1.47
N ASP A 75 -5.10 9.91 1.44
CA ASP A 75 -4.19 8.95 0.82
C ASP A 75 -4.05 9.17 -0.69
N VAL A 76 -5.16 9.41 -1.41
CA VAL A 76 -5.09 9.75 -2.84
C VAL A 76 -4.26 11.01 -3.06
N LEU A 77 -4.45 12.04 -2.23
CA LEU A 77 -3.68 13.28 -2.33
C LEU A 77 -2.18 13.03 -2.05
N ALA A 78 -1.86 12.22 -1.05
CA ALA A 78 -0.48 11.85 -0.72
C ALA A 78 0.20 11.12 -1.90
N HIS A 79 -0.46 10.16 -2.50
CA HIS A 79 0.08 9.45 -3.68
C HIS A 79 0.29 10.38 -4.89
N LEU A 80 -0.64 11.31 -5.14
CA LEU A 80 -0.48 12.30 -6.20
C LEU A 80 0.67 13.27 -5.92
N TYR A 81 0.86 13.66 -4.66
CA TYR A 81 1.99 14.47 -4.23
C TYR A 81 3.32 13.74 -4.45
N LEU A 82 3.42 12.48 -4.00
CA LEU A 82 4.62 11.65 -4.18
C LEU A 82 4.95 11.44 -5.67
N ALA A 83 3.95 11.17 -6.51
CA ALA A 83 4.13 11.07 -7.96
C ALA A 83 4.68 12.38 -8.55
N SER A 84 4.16 13.53 -8.11
CA SER A 84 4.63 14.85 -8.56
C SER A 84 6.04 15.14 -8.07
N ALA A 85 6.38 14.74 -6.85
CA ALA A 85 7.73 14.86 -6.29
C ALA A 85 8.76 14.05 -7.09
N CYS A 86 8.40 12.85 -7.58
CA CYS A 86 9.26 12.06 -8.46
C CYS A 86 9.55 12.78 -9.78
N VAL A 87 8.55 13.43 -10.39
CA VAL A 87 8.74 14.24 -11.63
C VAL A 87 9.67 15.41 -11.35
N TRP A 88 9.44 16.12 -10.24
CA TRP A 88 10.26 17.26 -9.85
C TRP A 88 11.71 16.84 -9.58
N ARG A 89 11.91 15.80 -8.77
CA ARG A 89 13.23 15.26 -8.46
C ARG A 89 14.03 14.91 -9.71
N TYR A 90 13.42 14.14 -10.60
CA TYR A 90 14.05 13.80 -11.88
C TYR A 90 14.42 15.05 -12.71
N GLY A 91 13.56 16.07 -12.71
CA GLY A 91 13.82 17.32 -13.39
C GLY A 91 15.00 18.12 -12.83
N VAL A 92 15.23 18.04 -11.51
CA VAL A 92 16.35 18.69 -10.83
C VAL A 92 17.66 17.92 -11.02
N GLU A 93 17.62 16.60 -10.87
CA GLU A 93 18.80 15.75 -10.96
C GLU A 93 19.27 15.55 -12.43
N ALA A 94 18.34 15.56 -13.37
CA ALA A 94 18.56 15.40 -14.81
C ALA A 94 19.46 14.20 -15.17
N ALA A 95 19.39 13.12 -14.40
CA ALA A 95 20.21 11.92 -14.52
C ALA A 95 19.47 10.85 -15.33
N PRO A 96 19.84 10.58 -16.61
CA PRO A 96 19.12 9.66 -17.49
C PRO A 96 18.96 8.24 -16.92
N GLU A 97 19.94 7.77 -16.17
CA GLU A 97 19.93 6.46 -15.50
C GLU A 97 18.84 6.34 -14.44
N MET A 98 18.34 7.47 -13.90
CA MET A 98 17.25 7.51 -12.94
C MET A 98 15.86 7.45 -13.58
N LEU A 99 15.77 7.61 -14.91
CA LEU A 99 14.48 7.65 -15.61
C LEU A 99 13.62 6.41 -15.38
N PRO A 100 14.12 5.17 -15.49
CA PRO A 100 13.31 3.98 -15.27
C PRO A 100 12.77 3.89 -13.84
N PHE A 101 13.55 4.34 -12.86
CA PHE A 101 13.13 4.38 -11.43
C PHE A 101 12.08 5.44 -11.20
N ALA A 102 12.24 6.63 -11.77
CA ALA A 102 11.23 7.69 -11.68
C ALA A 102 9.90 7.25 -12.31
N GLN A 103 9.94 6.65 -13.50
CA GLN A 103 8.75 6.12 -14.17
C GLN A 103 8.07 5.01 -13.34
N ALA A 104 8.85 4.09 -12.79
CA ALA A 104 8.33 3.02 -11.94
C ALA A 104 7.68 3.59 -10.67
N ALA A 105 8.35 4.51 -9.97
CA ALA A 105 7.84 5.13 -8.76
C ALA A 105 6.53 5.89 -9.03
N ILE A 106 6.47 6.71 -10.09
CA ILE A 106 5.27 7.44 -10.48
C ILE A 106 4.11 6.46 -10.77
N ARG A 107 4.40 5.36 -11.49
CA ARG A 107 3.41 4.35 -11.83
C ARG A 107 2.81 3.70 -10.58
N VAL A 108 3.65 3.28 -9.65
CA VAL A 108 3.20 2.70 -8.37
C VAL A 108 2.29 3.68 -7.61
N GLN A 109 2.68 4.96 -7.53
CA GLN A 109 1.86 5.96 -6.84
C GLN A 109 0.50 6.18 -7.53
N LEU A 110 0.47 6.23 -8.85
CA LEU A 110 -0.78 6.40 -9.59
C LEU A 110 -1.69 5.17 -9.51
N ASP A 111 -1.13 3.96 -9.50
CA ASP A 111 -1.90 2.71 -9.32
C ASP A 111 -2.55 2.67 -7.93
N GLN A 112 -1.81 3.04 -6.88
CA GLN A 112 -2.35 3.14 -5.52
C GLN A 112 -3.47 4.20 -5.44
N ALA A 113 -3.24 5.39 -5.99
CA ALA A 113 -4.26 6.44 -6.04
C ALA A 113 -5.52 5.97 -6.77
N ALA A 114 -5.38 5.24 -7.87
CA ALA A 114 -6.50 4.68 -8.63
C ALA A 114 -7.27 3.63 -7.82
N ALA A 115 -6.57 2.71 -7.16
CA ALA A 115 -7.17 1.67 -6.32
C ALA A 115 -7.97 2.30 -5.16
N ILE A 116 -7.40 3.30 -4.48
CA ILE A 116 -8.07 4.00 -3.38
C ILE A 116 -9.30 4.78 -3.88
N LEU A 117 -9.24 5.41 -5.05
CA LEU A 117 -10.42 6.05 -5.66
C LEU A 117 -11.53 5.04 -5.96
N HIS A 118 -11.21 3.84 -6.45
CA HIS A 118 -12.17 2.77 -6.65
C HIS A 118 -12.83 2.35 -5.33
N ASP A 119 -12.02 2.13 -4.29
CA ASP A 119 -12.52 1.78 -2.97
C ASP A 119 -13.38 2.90 -2.36
N LEU A 120 -13.01 4.16 -2.55
CA LEU A 120 -13.79 5.32 -2.11
C LEU A 120 -15.19 5.29 -2.73
N TYR A 121 -15.31 5.11 -4.06
CA TYR A 121 -16.62 5.05 -4.72
C TYR A 121 -17.43 3.80 -4.33
N ALA A 122 -16.78 2.68 -4.03
CA ALA A 122 -17.46 1.50 -3.51
C ALA A 122 -18.13 1.77 -2.15
N ASN A 123 -17.51 2.62 -1.32
CA ASN A 123 -17.92 2.90 0.04
C ASN A 123 -18.67 4.25 0.23
N LEU A 124 -18.82 5.06 -0.81
CA LEU A 124 -19.52 6.34 -0.72
C LEU A 124 -21.01 6.12 -0.45
N PRO A 125 -21.60 6.59 0.66
CA PRO A 125 -22.99 6.31 1.02
C PRO A 125 -23.98 7.23 0.32
N THR A 126 -23.91 7.31 -1.01
CA THR A 126 -24.71 8.23 -1.80
C THR A 126 -25.40 7.51 -2.96
N PRO A 127 -26.66 7.88 -3.33
CA PRO A 127 -27.30 7.35 -4.51
C PRO A 127 -26.51 7.76 -5.77
N GLY A 128 -26.53 6.93 -6.80
CA GLY A 128 -25.84 7.22 -8.06
C GLY A 128 -24.30 7.06 -8.00
N ARG A 129 -23.70 6.72 -6.85
CA ARG A 129 -22.25 6.54 -6.69
C ARG A 129 -21.64 5.64 -7.76
N ARG A 130 -22.32 4.53 -8.12
CA ARG A 130 -21.84 3.59 -9.14
C ARG A 130 -21.74 4.23 -10.51
N PHE A 131 -22.75 5.02 -10.89
CA PHE A 131 -22.76 5.71 -12.18
C PHE A 131 -21.68 6.79 -12.26
N ILE A 132 -21.60 7.65 -11.24
CA ILE A 132 -20.60 8.72 -11.18
C ILE A 132 -19.19 8.11 -11.04
N GLY A 133 -19.04 7.09 -10.20
CA GLY A 133 -17.78 6.35 -10.08
C GLY A 133 -17.35 5.75 -11.42
N ALA A 134 -18.23 5.08 -12.13
CA ALA A 134 -17.93 4.53 -13.45
C ALA A 134 -17.49 5.62 -14.45
N LEU A 135 -18.09 6.80 -14.40
CA LEU A 135 -17.72 7.92 -15.25
C LEU A 135 -16.35 8.50 -14.88
N VAL A 136 -16.12 8.78 -13.59
CA VAL A 136 -14.87 9.36 -13.09
C VAL A 136 -13.72 8.38 -13.24
N LEU A 137 -13.94 7.12 -12.89
CA LEU A 137 -12.93 6.06 -12.95
C LEU A 137 -12.70 5.52 -14.36
N ARG A 138 -13.50 5.96 -15.32
CA ARG A 138 -13.26 5.62 -16.72
C ARG A 138 -11.83 5.96 -17.11
N ARG A 139 -11.11 5.00 -17.71
CA ARG A 139 -9.69 5.11 -18.10
C ARG A 139 -8.69 5.22 -16.95
N THR A 140 -9.04 4.91 -15.69
CA THR A 140 -8.03 4.64 -14.65
C THR A 140 -7.41 3.26 -14.82
N ALA A 141 -8.19 2.31 -15.33
CA ALA A 141 -7.74 0.94 -15.61
C ALA A 141 -6.63 0.81 -16.67
N HIS A 142 -6.22 1.90 -17.30
CA HIS A 142 -5.12 1.90 -18.27
C HIS A 142 -3.73 2.15 -17.65
N LEU A 143 -3.67 2.33 -16.33
CA LEU A 143 -2.41 2.28 -15.61
C LEU A 143 -2.09 0.79 -15.45
N ALA A 144 -1.48 0.19 -16.49
CA ALA A 144 -1.03 -1.19 -16.38
C ALA A 144 0.00 -1.28 -15.25
N PRO A 145 -0.14 -2.22 -14.31
CA PRO A 145 0.85 -2.41 -13.26
C PRO A 145 2.23 -2.67 -13.88
N LEU A 146 3.28 -2.37 -13.12
CA LEU A 146 4.63 -2.71 -13.53
C LEU A 146 4.70 -4.23 -13.75
N ARG A 147 5.24 -4.63 -14.92
CA ARG A 147 5.44 -6.05 -15.23
C ARG A 147 6.65 -6.58 -14.47
N ASP A 148 6.63 -7.84 -14.10
CA ASP A 148 7.73 -8.51 -13.39
C ASP A 148 9.07 -8.30 -14.10
N VAL A 149 9.09 -8.37 -15.45
CA VAL A 149 10.30 -8.12 -16.25
C VAL A 149 10.87 -6.71 -15.99
N GLN A 150 10.01 -5.69 -15.80
CA GLN A 150 10.45 -4.33 -15.51
C GLN A 150 11.01 -4.24 -14.08
N LEU A 151 10.34 -4.88 -13.12
CA LEU A 151 10.79 -4.94 -11.73
C LEU A 151 12.13 -5.67 -11.60
N LEU A 152 12.29 -6.80 -12.30
CA LEU A 152 13.55 -7.55 -12.34
C LEU A 152 14.68 -6.73 -12.97
N ALA A 153 14.42 -6.00 -14.05
CA ALA A 153 15.41 -5.14 -14.68
C ALA A 153 15.85 -3.99 -13.75
N LEU A 154 14.92 -3.39 -12.98
CA LEU A 154 15.24 -2.39 -11.98
C LEU A 154 16.07 -2.99 -10.84
N ALA A 155 15.69 -4.15 -10.34
CA ALA A 155 16.42 -4.87 -9.29
C ALA A 155 17.86 -5.22 -9.75
N GLU A 156 18.02 -5.70 -10.96
CA GLU A 156 19.34 -5.99 -11.53
C GLU A 156 20.19 -4.72 -11.66
N THR A 157 19.58 -3.60 -12.05
CA THR A 157 20.30 -2.32 -12.09
C THR A 157 20.77 -1.89 -10.71
N LEU A 158 19.91 -2.04 -9.67
CA LEU A 158 20.32 -1.74 -8.29
C LEU A 158 21.45 -2.65 -7.80
N ARG A 159 21.43 -3.91 -8.19
CA ARG A 159 22.48 -4.88 -7.83
C ARG A 159 23.83 -4.57 -8.49
N THR A 160 23.81 -4.10 -9.73
CA THR A 160 25.03 -3.90 -10.56
C THR A 160 25.56 -2.48 -10.56
N ARG A 161 24.77 -1.49 -10.10
CA ARG A 161 25.09 -0.07 -10.17
C ARG A 161 25.01 0.61 -8.80
N PRO A 162 26.06 0.51 -7.98
CA PRO A 162 26.10 1.17 -6.67
C PRO A 162 26.01 2.70 -6.74
N ASP A 163 26.43 3.30 -7.85
CA ASP A 163 26.28 4.72 -8.12
C ASP A 163 24.81 5.14 -8.22
N VAL A 164 23.95 4.29 -8.79
CA VAL A 164 22.50 4.51 -8.86
C VAL A 164 21.88 4.39 -7.46
N VAL A 165 22.32 3.39 -6.68
CA VAL A 165 21.85 3.22 -5.29
C VAL A 165 22.20 4.45 -4.45
N ALA A 166 23.43 4.95 -4.54
CA ALA A 166 23.86 6.14 -3.80
C ALA A 166 23.02 7.40 -4.16
N ARG A 167 22.57 7.51 -5.42
CA ARG A 167 21.66 8.61 -5.85
C ARG A 167 20.23 8.43 -5.33
N LEU A 168 19.72 7.19 -5.26
CA LEU A 168 18.37 6.91 -4.76
C LEU A 168 18.25 7.24 -3.28
N VAL A 169 19.30 6.97 -2.52
CA VAL A 169 19.30 7.05 -1.05
C VAL A 169 20.50 7.87 -0.51
N PRO A 170 20.65 9.13 -0.94
CA PRO A 170 21.82 9.94 -0.60
C PRO A 170 21.96 10.18 0.90
N ASP A 171 20.85 10.15 1.63
CA ASP A 171 20.79 10.48 3.06
C ASP A 171 20.66 9.24 3.96
N LEU A 172 20.74 8.04 3.39
CA LEU A 172 20.84 6.82 4.19
C LEU A 172 22.21 6.80 4.85
N SER A 173 22.29 7.35 6.06
CA SER A 173 23.46 7.14 6.91
C SER A 173 23.64 5.65 7.13
N GLU A 174 24.85 5.16 6.89
CA GLU A 174 25.18 3.76 7.22
C GLU A 174 24.78 3.51 8.68
N PRO A 175 23.98 2.48 8.96
CA PRO A 175 23.62 2.16 10.32
C PRO A 175 24.91 1.86 11.09
N ALA A 176 25.11 2.56 12.20
CA ALA A 176 26.33 2.43 13.00
C ALA A 176 26.55 1.00 13.55
N ALA A 177 25.45 0.28 13.77
CA ALA A 177 25.44 -1.13 14.20
C ALA A 177 24.08 -1.75 13.92
N GLY A 178 23.99 -3.09 13.90
CA GLY A 178 22.74 -3.84 13.81
C GLY A 178 22.54 -4.59 12.51
N GLY A 179 21.41 -5.27 12.38
CA GLY A 179 21.13 -6.25 11.32
C GLY A 179 21.26 -5.72 9.89
N LEU A 180 20.96 -4.44 9.63
CA LEU A 180 21.12 -3.86 8.30
C LEU A 180 22.61 -3.73 7.91
N ARG A 181 23.47 -3.35 8.85
CA ARG A 181 24.92 -3.29 8.60
C ARG A 181 25.50 -4.68 8.38
N ASP A 182 25.09 -5.66 9.17
CA ASP A 182 25.50 -7.05 9.01
C ASP A 182 25.04 -7.60 7.65
N LEU A 183 23.81 -7.26 7.21
CA LEU A 183 23.31 -7.59 5.88
C LEU A 183 24.15 -6.96 4.77
N MET A 184 24.43 -5.66 4.84
CA MET A 184 25.26 -4.97 3.85
C MET A 184 26.67 -5.57 3.79
N SER A 185 27.28 -5.88 4.96
CA SER A 185 28.56 -6.54 5.01
C SER A 185 28.54 -7.94 4.41
N ALA A 186 27.48 -8.72 4.66
CA ALA A 186 27.31 -10.04 4.05
C ALA A 186 27.16 -9.97 2.53
N LEU A 187 26.40 -9.00 2.02
CA LEU A 187 26.24 -8.77 0.57
C LEU A 187 27.57 -8.37 -0.08
N GLU A 188 28.30 -7.42 0.50
CA GLU A 188 29.59 -6.96 -0.02
C GLU A 188 30.64 -8.09 -0.06
N LEU A 189 30.72 -8.87 1.00
CA LEU A 189 31.61 -10.04 1.05
C LEU A 189 31.16 -11.13 0.07
N GLY A 190 29.86 -11.32 -0.10
CA GLY A 190 29.29 -12.24 -1.07
C GLY A 190 29.60 -11.85 -2.52
N ASP A 191 29.52 -10.57 -2.84
CA ASP A 191 29.88 -10.06 -4.18
C ASP A 191 31.37 -10.27 -4.51
N ARG A 192 32.24 -10.14 -3.48
CA ARG A 192 33.69 -10.41 -3.63
C ARG A 192 34.01 -11.89 -3.85
N LEU A 193 33.22 -12.80 -3.27
CA LEU A 193 33.33 -14.26 -3.46
C LEU A 193 32.71 -14.73 -4.78
N GLY A 194 31.72 -13.98 -5.31
CA GLY A 194 31.07 -14.29 -6.56
C GLY A 194 30.43 -15.67 -6.57
N GLU A 195 30.78 -16.48 -7.58
CA GLU A 195 30.19 -17.83 -7.80
C GLU A 195 30.52 -18.83 -6.69
N GLU A 196 31.56 -18.60 -5.90
CA GLU A 196 31.95 -19.49 -4.80
C GLU A 196 30.92 -19.53 -3.68
N THR A 197 30.09 -18.46 -3.52
CA THR A 197 29.07 -18.39 -2.49
C THR A 197 28.08 -19.56 -2.52
N ALA A 198 27.66 -19.99 -3.71
CA ALA A 198 26.76 -21.12 -3.87
C ALA A 198 27.39 -22.45 -3.44
N ALA A 199 28.67 -22.65 -3.76
CA ALA A 199 29.42 -23.83 -3.35
C ALA A 199 29.64 -23.86 -1.84
N LEU A 200 30.02 -22.74 -1.23
CA LEU A 200 30.19 -22.58 0.22
C LEU A 200 28.91 -22.90 0.99
N ASN A 201 27.77 -22.35 0.56
CA ASN A 201 26.48 -22.61 1.19
C ASN A 201 26.07 -24.10 1.08
N LYS A 202 26.42 -24.76 -0.03
CA LYS A 202 26.19 -26.20 -0.19
C LYS A 202 27.03 -27.04 0.78
N VAL A 203 28.29 -26.67 0.97
CA VAL A 203 29.18 -27.35 1.94
C VAL A 203 28.71 -27.07 3.36
N LEU A 204 28.36 -25.83 3.70
CA LEU A 204 27.83 -25.45 5.02
C LEU A 204 26.61 -26.30 5.41
N ARG A 205 25.64 -26.46 4.51
CA ARG A 205 24.45 -27.30 4.74
C ARG A 205 24.78 -28.76 5.02
N ARG A 206 25.92 -29.26 4.53
CA ARG A 206 26.34 -30.65 4.72
C ARG A 206 27.14 -30.85 6.00
N THR A 207 27.99 -29.89 6.34
CA THR A 207 28.95 -29.99 7.44
C THR A 207 28.45 -29.35 8.72
N ASN A 208 27.48 -28.43 8.60
CA ASN A 208 27.00 -27.56 9.69
C ASN A 208 28.15 -26.85 10.45
N SER A 209 29.26 -26.56 9.74
CA SER A 209 30.42 -25.89 10.27
C SER A 209 30.92 -24.81 9.33
N LEU A 210 30.98 -23.57 9.84
CA LEU A 210 31.45 -22.40 9.09
C LEU A 210 32.90 -22.55 8.69
N GLU A 211 33.76 -23.04 9.62
CA GLU A 211 35.17 -23.26 9.38
C GLU A 211 35.44 -24.36 8.36
N ALA A 212 34.65 -25.45 8.41
CA ALA A 212 34.81 -26.54 7.46
C ALA A 212 34.40 -26.08 6.06
N ALA A 213 33.31 -25.30 5.93
CA ALA A 213 32.88 -24.74 4.66
C ALA A 213 33.90 -23.72 4.12
N ALA A 214 34.40 -22.80 4.96
CA ALA A 214 35.37 -21.79 4.56
C ALA A 214 36.69 -22.37 3.99
N ARG A 215 37.15 -23.49 4.52
CA ARG A 215 38.39 -24.16 4.06
C ARG A 215 38.28 -24.69 2.60
N THR A 216 37.12 -24.74 2.03
CA THR A 216 36.91 -25.19 0.64
C THR A 216 37.01 -24.06 -0.40
N ALA A 217 37.08 -22.80 0.06
CA ALA A 217 37.19 -21.64 -0.82
C ALA A 217 38.64 -21.35 -1.23
N ALA A 218 38.82 -20.61 -2.29
CA ALA A 218 40.11 -20.11 -2.73
C ALA A 218 40.75 -19.15 -1.71
N ASP A 219 39.90 -18.30 -1.08
CA ASP A 219 40.26 -17.46 0.07
C ASP A 219 39.45 -17.87 1.31
N PRO A 220 40.00 -18.73 2.19
CA PRO A 220 39.32 -19.21 3.38
C PRO A 220 39.01 -18.10 4.39
N ALA A 221 39.82 -17.05 4.46
CA ALA A 221 39.60 -15.93 5.38
C ALA A 221 38.40 -15.07 4.93
N LEU A 222 38.31 -14.75 3.65
CA LEU A 222 37.17 -14.05 3.07
C LEU A 222 35.90 -14.87 3.17
N ALA A 223 35.98 -16.16 2.86
CA ALA A 223 34.83 -17.08 2.97
C ALA A 223 34.31 -17.20 4.40
N LEU A 224 35.19 -17.28 5.40
CA LEU A 224 34.79 -17.32 6.82
C LEU A 224 34.15 -16.01 7.25
N ALA A 225 34.68 -14.87 6.81
CA ALA A 225 34.07 -13.56 7.09
C ALA A 225 32.67 -13.44 6.50
N TYR A 226 32.47 -13.87 5.26
CA TYR A 226 31.17 -13.93 4.61
C TYR A 226 30.18 -14.82 5.37
N LEU A 227 30.58 -16.06 5.67
CA LEU A 227 29.72 -17.03 6.36
C LEU A 227 29.30 -16.54 7.76
N ARG A 228 30.21 -15.89 8.49
CA ARG A 228 29.89 -15.29 9.79
C ARG A 228 28.95 -14.09 9.68
N ALA A 229 29.14 -13.26 8.64
CA ALA A 229 28.25 -12.15 8.40
C ALA A 229 26.85 -12.63 7.98
N ALA A 230 26.79 -13.63 7.11
CA ALA A 230 25.53 -14.25 6.67
C ALA A 230 24.78 -14.96 7.82
N ASP A 231 25.49 -15.64 8.71
CA ASP A 231 24.93 -16.30 9.89
C ASP A 231 24.24 -15.32 10.84
N LYS A 232 24.80 -14.14 11.03
CA LYS A 232 24.19 -13.07 11.83
C LYS A 232 22.90 -12.51 11.21
N VAL A 233 22.82 -12.49 9.89
CA VAL A 233 21.64 -11.99 9.15
C VAL A 233 20.54 -13.03 9.08
N ILE A 234 20.92 -14.31 8.96
CA ILE A 234 20.02 -15.47 8.90
C ILE A 234 19.65 -15.95 10.32
N GLN A 235 19.70 -15.11 11.33
CA GLN A 235 18.95 -15.38 12.54
C GLN A 235 17.46 -15.32 12.18
N VAL A 236 16.99 -16.43 11.59
CA VAL A 236 15.58 -16.79 11.69
C VAL A 236 15.32 -16.80 13.19
N ASP A 237 14.51 -15.86 13.67
CA ASP A 237 13.97 -15.94 15.03
C ASP A 237 13.68 -17.41 15.27
N ASP A 238 14.28 -17.97 16.35
CA ASP A 238 13.96 -19.31 16.81
C ASP A 238 12.44 -19.35 16.98
N VAL A 239 11.74 -19.68 15.92
CA VAL A 239 10.42 -20.27 16.04
C VAL A 239 10.75 -21.55 16.77
N PRO A 240 10.41 -21.67 18.10
CA PRO A 240 10.71 -22.88 18.84
C PRO A 240 10.11 -23.98 17.99
N GLY A 241 11.00 -24.77 17.36
CA GLY A 241 10.59 -25.94 16.62
C GLY A 241 9.65 -26.70 17.53
N PRO A 242 8.61 -27.39 17.04
CA PRO A 242 7.74 -28.19 17.88
C PRO A 242 8.69 -28.97 18.78
N LYS A 243 8.71 -28.61 20.09
CA LYS A 243 9.46 -29.40 21.08
C LYS A 243 9.15 -30.82 20.75
N ALA A 244 10.17 -31.64 20.50
CA ALA A 244 9.98 -33.06 20.36
C ALA A 244 9.07 -33.45 21.51
N ARG A 245 7.80 -33.75 21.22
CA ARG A 245 6.91 -34.31 22.23
C ARG A 245 7.61 -35.59 22.59
N ASP A 246 8.03 -35.67 23.86
CA ASP A 246 8.52 -36.93 24.39
C ASP A 246 7.50 -37.97 23.93
N GLU A 247 7.97 -39.01 23.25
CA GLU A 247 7.12 -40.02 22.66
C GLU A 247 6.21 -40.69 23.69
N ASP A 248 6.56 -40.57 24.98
CA ASP A 248 5.80 -41.01 26.14
C ASP A 248 4.51 -40.18 26.39
N GLU A 249 4.50 -38.87 26.14
CA GLU A 249 3.29 -38.04 26.30
C GLU A 249 2.29 -38.27 25.13
N ALA A 250 2.77 -38.67 23.95
CA ALA A 250 1.92 -38.95 22.81
C ALA A 250 1.10 -40.24 22.98
N VAL A 251 1.59 -41.20 23.76
CA VAL A 251 0.91 -42.49 24.03
C VAL A 251 -0.15 -42.33 25.13
N GLU A 252 0.08 -41.48 26.15
CA GLU A 252 -0.90 -41.22 27.20
C GLU A 252 -2.07 -40.38 26.75
N GLY A 253 -1.84 -39.44 25.80
CA GLY A 253 -2.91 -38.59 25.20
C GLY A 253 -3.86 -39.34 24.29
N ALA A 254 -3.42 -40.49 23.70
CA ALA A 254 -4.22 -41.30 22.80
C ALA A 254 -5.15 -42.31 23.53
N LEU A 255 -4.93 -42.53 24.83
CA LEU A 255 -5.73 -43.47 25.66
C LEU A 255 -6.81 -42.74 26.52
N SER A 256 -6.86 -41.46 26.51
CA SER A 256 -7.89 -40.71 27.26
C SER A 256 -9.14 -40.54 26.40
N PRO A 257 -10.34 -40.92 26.91
CA PRO A 257 -11.59 -40.72 26.19
C PRO A 257 -11.83 -39.22 25.96
N PRO A 258 -12.47 -38.86 24.82
CA PRO A 258 -12.70 -37.43 24.52
C PRO A 258 -13.48 -36.77 25.64
N ARG A 259 -12.93 -35.71 26.23
CA ARG A 259 -13.62 -34.89 27.21
C ARG A 259 -14.91 -34.37 26.56
N GLN A 260 -16.04 -34.70 27.19
CA GLN A 260 -17.33 -34.13 26.83
C GLN A 260 -17.22 -32.58 26.90
N PRO A 261 -17.70 -31.85 25.91
CA PRO A 261 -17.74 -30.39 26.00
C PRO A 261 -18.60 -29.99 27.20
N ALA A 262 -18.08 -29.06 27.98
CA ALA A 262 -18.80 -28.47 29.10
C ALA A 262 -20.17 -27.93 28.61
N PRO A 263 -21.25 -28.04 29.38
CA PRO A 263 -22.53 -27.52 28.97
C PRO A 263 -22.44 -26.03 28.76
N SER A 264 -22.83 -25.56 27.56
CA SER A 264 -22.93 -24.13 27.23
C SER A 264 -23.77 -23.41 28.31
N PRO A 265 -23.37 -22.23 28.77
CA PRO A 265 -24.18 -21.44 29.67
C PRO A 265 -25.53 -21.16 28.98
N ALA A 266 -26.62 -21.42 29.73
CA ALA A 266 -27.98 -21.23 29.25
C ALA A 266 -28.16 -19.83 28.65
N GLN A 267 -28.61 -19.77 27.42
CA GLN A 267 -29.02 -18.51 26.80
C GLN A 267 -30.15 -17.91 27.62
N PRO A 268 -30.11 -16.61 27.97
CA PRO A 268 -31.23 -15.94 28.59
C PRO A 268 -32.44 -16.02 27.65
N GLY A 269 -33.56 -16.51 28.17
CA GLY A 269 -34.82 -16.63 27.45
C GLY A 269 -35.29 -15.29 26.87
N PRO A 270 -36.13 -15.31 25.82
CA PRO A 270 -36.60 -14.09 25.17
C PRO A 270 -37.29 -13.17 26.18
N ALA A 271 -36.82 -11.92 26.22
CA ALA A 271 -37.40 -10.87 27.03
C ALA A 271 -38.89 -10.71 26.72
N ALA A 272 -39.72 -10.64 27.78
CA ALA A 272 -41.14 -10.39 27.65
C ALA A 272 -41.41 -9.09 26.87
N PRO A 273 -42.43 -9.04 26.01
CA PRO A 273 -42.77 -7.84 25.26
C PRO A 273 -43.19 -6.71 26.22
N PRO A 274 -42.82 -5.46 25.92
CA PRO A 274 -43.19 -4.31 26.72
C PRO A 274 -44.71 -4.13 26.73
N PRO A 275 -45.30 -3.62 27.85
CA PRO A 275 -46.74 -3.40 27.92
C PRO A 275 -47.17 -2.39 26.84
N SER A 276 -48.28 -2.71 26.17
CA SER A 276 -48.87 -1.89 25.13
C SER A 276 -49.21 -0.48 25.67
N ALA A 277 -48.51 0.52 25.09
CA ALA A 277 -48.82 1.91 25.35
C ALA A 277 -50.27 2.22 24.89
N HIS A 278 -51.06 2.70 25.81
CA HIS A 278 -52.43 3.24 25.55
C HIS A 278 -52.34 4.26 24.42
N ARG A 279 -53.05 3.96 23.35
CA ARG A 279 -53.27 4.86 22.20
C ARG A 279 -54.22 5.94 22.68
N PRO A 280 -53.88 7.24 22.66
CA PRO A 280 -54.86 8.28 22.97
C PRO A 280 -55.92 8.32 21.86
N GLU A 281 -57.20 8.37 22.27
CA GLU A 281 -58.35 8.54 21.40
C GLU A 281 -58.18 9.80 20.54
N ARG A 282 -58.39 9.65 19.23
CA ARG A 282 -58.49 10.79 18.30
C ARG A 282 -59.80 11.54 18.58
N THR A 283 -59.68 12.70 19.20
CA THR A 283 -60.77 13.68 19.25
C THR A 283 -60.97 14.28 17.83
N THR A 284 -62.15 14.06 17.30
CA THR A 284 -62.63 14.64 16.04
C THR A 284 -62.79 16.14 16.19
N PRO A 285 -62.29 16.99 15.29
CA PRO A 285 -62.54 18.41 15.35
C PRO A 285 -63.99 18.75 14.94
N PRO A 286 -64.59 19.80 15.50
CA PRO A 286 -65.95 20.20 15.20
C PRO A 286 -66.10 20.72 13.77
N ARG A 287 -67.21 20.35 13.11
CA ARG A 287 -67.65 20.87 11.79
C ARG A 287 -67.95 22.37 11.91
N VAL A 288 -67.32 23.15 11.08
CA VAL A 288 -67.68 24.55 10.83
C VAL A 288 -68.81 24.58 9.82
N PRO A 289 -69.94 25.33 10.10
CA PRO A 289 -71.03 25.47 9.12
C PRO A 289 -70.63 26.42 8.01
N ALA A 290 -71.07 26.07 6.79
CA ALA A 290 -70.95 26.91 5.60
C ALA A 290 -71.94 28.08 5.67
N THR A 291 -71.44 29.29 5.42
CA THR A 291 -72.15 30.42 4.83
C THR A 291 -71.35 30.98 3.72
#